data_51678ff4497f7d62ef4e92183953e50b
#
_entry.id   51678ff4497f7d62ef4e92183953e50b
#
_cell.length_a   1.000
_cell.length_b   1.000
_cell.length_c   1.000
_cell.angle_alpha   90.00
_cell.angle_beta   90.00
_cell.angle_gamma   90.00
#
_symmetry.space_group_name_H-M   'P 1'
#
loop_
_entity.id
_entity.type
_entity.pdbx_description
1 polymer ?
#
loop_
_entity_poly.entity_id
_entity_poly.type
_entity_poly.pdbx_seq_one_letter_code
_entity_poly.pdbx_strand_id
1 'polypeptide(L)'
;MVSHLYGEEGILHLREGETSNRFAVRHAGEVTYHTLPFSVELINFTLTRYPGSSSPSAYESELLVHLDGEVISERVYMNNVLDVKGYRFFQASYDQDEQGTVLSVNRDVAGRTITYTGYAVLLLGLVLCFVDRRSRFMLLSRRLKELRCSFFLMLLTLSSLTVHAGETSVQAREAVLKDVIDSGHAARFGALPLQSGRGRVLPVNTFSSEVLRKLHKSDSFYSLNSDQFLLSVLTMPERWTYIPFIAVPGKELSDFYQLPSGQCAYMDVFDADGNYKLQKKLEEAYGKMPAARTRFDKDLIKFDEQINIFHQLLNWQLLNLFPKEDDPQHTWYAPGDDLSAFSGKDSMFVSRVLAWYVEEVQ
;
A
#
# COMPACT_ATOMS: atom_id res chain seq x y z
N MET A 1 18.37 31.46 30.59
CA MET A 1 17.06 31.11 31.17
C MET A 1 15.97 30.97 30.09
N VAL A 2 16.31 30.51 28.91
CA VAL A 2 15.35 30.34 27.76
C VAL A 2 15.31 28.91 27.24
N SER A 3 16.14 28.01 27.77
CA SER A 3 16.26 26.61 27.32
C SER A 3 15.16 25.64 27.82
N HIS A 4 14.24 26.11 28.69
CA HIS A 4 13.18 25.24 29.23
C HIS A 4 11.85 25.27 28.47
N LEU A 5 11.76 26.02 27.38
CA LEU A 5 10.55 26.13 26.55
C LEU A 5 10.53 25.23 25.33
N TYR A 6 11.69 24.65 24.95
CA TYR A 6 11.78 23.66 23.87
C TYR A 6 12.06 22.30 24.49
N GLY A 7 11.24 21.31 24.18
CA GLY A 7 11.38 19.95 24.68
C GLY A 7 12.77 19.39 24.38
N GLU A 8 13.36 18.70 25.35
CA GLU A 8 14.62 17.97 25.16
C GLU A 8 14.32 16.71 24.35
N GLU A 9 14.87 16.61 23.15
CA GLU A 9 14.81 15.41 22.32
C GLU A 9 16.21 14.84 22.13
N GLY A 10 16.35 13.54 22.37
CA GLY A 10 17.63 12.87 22.25
C GLY A 10 17.48 11.39 21.94
N ILE A 11 18.62 10.70 21.92
CA ILE A 11 18.71 9.28 21.58
C ILE A 11 19.35 8.54 22.74
N LEU A 12 18.70 7.47 23.20
CA LEU A 12 19.24 6.49 24.13
C LEU A 12 19.51 5.20 23.36
N HIS A 13 20.76 4.80 23.30
CA HIS A 13 21.19 3.53 22.72
C HIS A 13 21.49 2.56 23.87
N LEU A 14 20.95 1.34 23.76
CA LEU A 14 21.13 0.28 24.75
C LEU A 14 21.36 -1.05 24.04
N ARG A 15 22.28 -1.85 24.57
CA ARG A 15 22.46 -3.25 24.22
C ARG A 15 21.85 -4.16 25.27
N GLU A 16 21.53 -5.40 24.91
CA GLU A 16 21.00 -6.39 25.85
C GLU A 16 21.91 -6.55 27.06
N GLY A 17 21.34 -6.44 28.26
CA GLY A 17 22.05 -6.44 29.54
C GLY A 17 22.72 -5.12 29.91
N GLU A 18 22.62 -4.07 29.08
CA GLU A 18 23.19 -2.76 29.37
C GLU A 18 22.19 -1.88 30.11
N THR A 19 22.70 -1.24 31.17
CA THR A 19 21.95 -0.24 31.95
C THR A 19 22.53 1.15 31.70
N SER A 20 21.73 2.10 31.33
CA SER A 20 22.14 3.49 31.16
C SER A 20 21.18 4.49 31.77
N ASN A 21 21.71 5.59 32.26
CA ASN A 21 20.95 6.75 32.72
C ASN A 21 21.29 8.02 31.90
N ARG A 22 21.95 7.86 30.73
CA ARG A 22 22.36 8.99 29.88
C ARG A 22 21.86 8.82 28.48
N PHE A 23 21.37 9.89 27.90
CA PHE A 23 20.97 9.93 26.49
C PHE A 23 21.70 11.06 25.76
N ALA A 24 21.95 10.88 24.47
CA ALA A 24 22.66 11.82 23.63
C ALA A 24 21.69 12.79 22.96
N VAL A 25 21.96 14.07 23.08
CA VAL A 25 21.24 15.16 22.37
C VAL A 25 22.20 15.74 21.33
N ARG A 26 21.79 15.78 20.08
CA ARG A 26 22.56 16.39 18.99
C ARG A 26 22.03 17.81 18.70
N HIS A 27 22.87 18.81 18.91
CA HIS A 27 22.55 20.20 18.59
C HIS A 27 23.64 20.81 17.71
N ALA A 28 23.29 21.32 16.55
CA ALA A 28 24.20 21.97 15.59
C ALA A 28 25.48 21.17 15.25
N GLY A 29 25.43 19.83 15.29
CA GLY A 29 26.56 18.94 15.00
C GLY A 29 27.38 18.53 16.24
N GLU A 30 27.13 19.11 17.41
CA GLU A 30 27.73 18.76 18.68
C GLU A 30 26.82 17.77 19.44
N VAL A 31 27.43 16.74 20.06
CA VAL A 31 26.70 15.74 20.85
C VAL A 31 26.91 16.03 22.33
N THR A 32 25.83 16.29 23.05
CA THR A 32 25.80 16.53 24.49
C THR A 32 25.07 15.39 25.19
N TYR A 33 25.60 14.91 26.31
CA TYR A 33 24.94 13.86 27.09
C TYR A 33 24.14 14.45 28.25
N HIS A 34 22.87 14.10 28.32
CA HIS A 34 21.96 14.47 29.40
C HIS A 34 21.71 13.26 30.29
N THR A 35 21.51 13.51 31.59
CA THR A 35 21.30 12.47 32.59
C THR A 35 19.83 12.34 32.95
N LEU A 36 19.31 11.13 32.91
CA LEU A 36 17.96 10.79 33.40
C LEU A 36 17.94 10.70 34.93
N PRO A 37 16.83 11.03 35.62
CA PRO A 37 16.68 10.85 37.05
C PRO A 37 16.34 9.40 37.46
N PHE A 38 16.55 8.44 36.56
CA PHE A 38 16.40 6.99 36.70
C PHE A 38 17.31 6.27 35.70
N SER A 39 17.49 4.98 35.84
CA SER A 39 18.22 4.17 34.86
C SER A 39 17.29 3.23 34.11
N VAL A 40 17.65 2.97 32.85
CA VAL A 40 16.93 2.08 31.96
C VAL A 40 17.86 0.96 31.51
N GLU A 41 17.43 -0.28 31.63
CA GLU A 41 18.14 -1.50 31.24
C GLU A 41 17.37 -2.20 30.12
N LEU A 42 18.05 -2.64 29.09
CA LEU A 42 17.48 -3.49 28.03
C LEU A 42 17.65 -4.95 28.43
N ILE A 43 16.53 -5.64 28.63
CA ILE A 43 16.51 -7.08 28.96
C ILE A 43 16.56 -7.92 27.70
N ASN A 44 15.70 -7.61 26.74
CA ASN A 44 15.56 -8.38 25.53
C ASN A 44 15.12 -7.47 24.37
N PHE A 45 15.64 -7.73 23.18
CA PHE A 45 15.22 -7.12 21.95
C PHE A 45 14.66 -8.19 21.00
N THR A 46 13.46 -8.00 20.50
CA THR A 46 12.80 -8.95 19.60
C THR A 46 12.49 -8.30 18.27
N LEU A 47 13.01 -8.88 17.19
CA LEU A 47 12.73 -8.49 15.82
C LEU A 47 11.90 -9.58 15.12
N THR A 48 10.68 -9.19 14.69
CA THR A 48 9.81 -10.07 13.91
C THR A 48 9.84 -9.61 12.46
N ARG A 49 9.98 -10.56 11.53
CA ARG A 49 9.98 -10.30 10.09
C ARG A 49 8.69 -10.78 9.44
N TYR A 50 8.36 -10.21 8.29
CA TYR A 50 7.31 -10.76 7.45
C TYR A 50 7.74 -12.12 6.90
N PRO A 51 6.86 -13.13 6.90
CA PRO A 51 7.14 -14.42 6.27
C PRO A 51 7.61 -14.25 4.82
N GLY A 52 8.69 -14.93 4.46
CA GLY A 52 9.27 -14.84 3.11
C GLY A 52 9.97 -13.52 2.78
N SER A 53 10.32 -12.71 3.76
CA SER A 53 10.97 -11.41 3.55
C SER A 53 11.99 -11.11 4.64
N SER A 54 13.09 -10.43 4.29
CA SER A 54 14.02 -9.86 5.26
C SER A 54 13.51 -8.58 5.92
N SER A 55 12.36 -8.04 5.44
CA SER A 55 11.79 -6.81 5.97
C SER A 55 11.23 -6.99 7.37
N PRO A 56 11.54 -6.09 8.32
CA PRO A 56 10.98 -6.14 9.67
C PRO A 56 9.47 -5.87 9.63
N SER A 57 8.70 -6.71 10.31
CA SER A 57 7.25 -6.51 10.51
C SER A 57 6.95 -5.81 11.82
N ALA A 58 7.71 -6.13 12.87
CA ALA A 58 7.63 -5.50 14.18
C ALA A 58 8.97 -5.66 14.90
N TYR A 59 9.27 -4.74 15.79
CA TYR A 59 10.39 -4.84 16.73
C TYR A 59 9.97 -4.23 18.06
N GLU A 60 10.40 -4.87 19.13
CA GLU A 60 10.08 -4.47 20.49
C GLU A 60 11.29 -4.61 21.40
N SER A 61 11.34 -3.75 22.42
CA SER A 61 12.35 -3.73 23.47
C SER A 61 11.69 -3.95 24.82
N GLU A 62 12.14 -4.93 25.57
CA GLU A 62 11.73 -5.15 26.96
C GLU A 62 12.72 -4.44 27.88
N LEU A 63 12.20 -3.46 28.62
CA LEU A 63 12.99 -2.55 29.43
C LEU A 63 12.68 -2.72 30.90
N LEU A 64 13.72 -2.65 31.76
CA LEU A 64 13.59 -2.43 33.17
C LEU A 64 13.94 -0.97 33.50
N VAL A 65 13.05 -0.30 34.20
CA VAL A 65 13.26 1.04 34.69
C VAL A 65 13.50 0.99 36.19
N HIS A 66 14.69 1.37 36.61
CA HIS A 66 15.09 1.45 38.02
C HIS A 66 14.82 2.87 38.53
N LEU A 67 13.75 3.01 39.33
CA LEU A 67 13.25 4.28 39.82
C LEU A 67 13.02 4.25 41.31
N ASP A 68 13.72 5.10 42.05
CA ASP A 68 13.52 5.33 43.53
C ASP A 68 13.52 4.02 44.36
N GLY A 69 14.26 2.97 43.88
CA GLY A 69 14.31 1.64 44.53
C GLY A 69 13.26 0.65 44.04
N GLU A 70 12.35 1.07 43.20
CA GLU A 70 11.40 0.18 42.47
C GLU A 70 11.93 -0.17 41.08
N VAL A 71 11.58 -1.36 40.61
CA VAL A 71 11.91 -1.81 39.26
C VAL A 71 10.60 -2.05 38.50
N ILE A 72 10.42 -1.31 37.41
CA ILE A 72 9.23 -1.39 36.57
C ILE A 72 9.64 -2.06 35.26
N SER A 73 8.97 -3.17 34.90
CA SER A 73 9.17 -3.83 33.60
C SER A 73 8.11 -3.34 32.62
N GLU A 74 8.57 -2.82 31.50
CA GLU A 74 7.70 -2.29 30.44
C GLU A 74 8.23 -2.68 29.05
N ARG A 75 7.32 -2.79 28.09
CA ARG A 75 7.67 -3.09 26.69
C ARG A 75 7.42 -1.89 25.80
N VAL A 76 8.43 -1.52 25.04
CA VAL A 76 8.38 -0.43 24.05
C VAL A 76 8.42 -1.02 22.65
N TYR A 77 7.40 -0.73 21.85
CA TYR A 77 7.29 -1.20 20.46
C TYR A 77 6.57 -0.14 19.61
N MET A 78 6.37 -0.41 18.33
CA MET A 78 5.67 0.53 17.44
C MET A 78 4.29 0.91 18.01
N ASN A 79 4.07 2.21 18.21
CA ASN A 79 2.85 2.79 18.80
C ASN A 79 2.63 2.53 20.30
N ASN A 80 3.56 1.87 21.00
CA ASN A 80 3.53 1.78 22.46
C ASN A 80 4.78 2.42 23.02
N VAL A 81 4.57 3.45 23.84
CA VAL A 81 5.63 4.31 24.39
C VAL A 81 5.74 4.10 25.89
N LEU A 82 6.95 4.27 26.42
CA LEU A 82 7.20 4.28 27.86
C LEU A 82 7.20 5.74 28.35
N ASP A 83 6.34 6.05 29.31
CA ASP A 83 6.28 7.35 29.98
C ASP A 83 6.75 7.26 31.43
N VAL A 84 7.89 7.89 31.77
CA VAL A 84 8.45 7.90 33.13
C VAL A 84 8.91 9.30 33.51
N LYS A 85 8.40 9.84 34.61
CA LYS A 85 8.74 11.18 35.15
C LYS A 85 8.75 12.29 34.08
N GLY A 86 7.83 12.23 33.09
CA GLY A 86 7.70 13.22 32.04
C GLY A 86 8.60 12.98 30.83
N TYR A 87 9.50 12.01 30.89
CA TYR A 87 10.25 11.51 29.75
C TYR A 87 9.44 10.45 29.02
N ARG A 88 9.42 10.52 27.69
CA ARG A 88 8.75 9.59 26.80
C ARG A 88 9.77 8.93 25.90
N PHE A 89 9.76 7.62 25.87
CA PHE A 89 10.64 6.77 25.06
C PHE A 89 9.84 6.16 23.92
N PHE A 90 10.37 6.32 22.72
CA PHE A 90 9.81 5.74 21.51
C PHE A 90 10.82 4.75 20.90
N GLN A 91 10.35 3.65 20.38
CA GLN A 91 11.16 2.76 19.60
C GLN A 91 11.51 3.42 18.25
N ALA A 92 12.75 3.87 18.09
CA ALA A 92 13.18 4.61 16.90
C ALA A 92 13.87 3.69 15.86
N SER A 93 14.80 2.85 16.32
CA SER A 93 15.58 1.97 15.45
C SER A 93 16.15 0.81 16.27
N TYR A 94 17.00 -0.01 15.65
CA TYR A 94 17.71 -1.10 16.28
C TYR A 94 19.09 -1.27 15.63
N ASP A 95 19.99 -2.00 16.27
CA ASP A 95 21.34 -2.27 15.76
C ASP A 95 21.28 -3.35 14.65
N GLN A 96 22.23 -3.28 13.71
CA GLN A 96 22.30 -4.24 12.60
C GLN A 96 22.57 -5.69 13.07
N ASP A 97 23.17 -5.85 14.25
CA ASP A 97 23.42 -7.15 14.89
C ASP A 97 22.21 -7.69 15.68
N GLU A 98 21.10 -6.92 15.72
CA GLU A 98 19.83 -7.27 16.39
C GLU A 98 19.94 -7.49 17.91
N GLN A 99 21.04 -7.01 18.55
CA GLN A 99 21.29 -7.14 20.00
C GLN A 99 21.18 -5.80 20.73
N GLY A 100 20.75 -4.75 20.05
CA GLY A 100 20.63 -3.43 20.62
C GLY A 100 19.45 -2.64 20.08
N THR A 101 18.99 -1.71 20.90
CA THR A 101 17.86 -0.83 20.59
C THR A 101 18.27 0.63 20.62
N VAL A 102 17.66 1.41 19.75
CA VAL A 102 17.78 2.87 19.70
C VAL A 102 16.43 3.47 20.05
N LEU A 103 16.36 4.10 21.21
CA LEU A 103 15.15 4.76 21.70
C LEU A 103 15.28 6.28 21.52
N SER A 104 14.25 6.90 20.94
CA SER A 104 14.11 8.36 20.98
C SER A 104 13.53 8.77 22.32
N VAL A 105 14.18 9.71 22.99
CA VAL A 105 13.81 10.23 24.30
C VAL A 105 13.31 11.65 24.12
N ASN A 106 12.09 11.92 24.54
CA ASN A 106 11.50 13.26 24.48
C ASN A 106 10.97 13.68 25.85
N ARG A 107 11.26 14.92 26.24
CA ARG A 107 10.73 15.56 27.45
C ARG A 107 10.04 16.87 27.09
N ASP A 108 8.79 16.76 26.63
CA ASP A 108 7.94 17.94 26.36
C ASP A 108 6.53 17.73 26.91
N VAL A 109 6.40 17.91 28.21
CA VAL A 109 5.10 17.79 28.91
C VAL A 109 4.16 18.92 28.50
N ALA A 110 4.67 20.14 28.37
CA ALA A 110 3.87 21.32 28.06
C ALA A 110 3.34 21.28 26.63
N GLY A 111 4.20 21.04 25.62
CA GLY A 111 3.81 20.94 24.23
C GLY A 111 2.84 19.79 23.98
N ARG A 112 3.07 18.63 24.63
CA ARG A 112 2.15 17.49 24.57
C ARG A 112 0.76 17.83 25.09
N THR A 113 0.66 18.51 26.25
CA THR A 113 -0.63 18.92 26.83
C THR A 113 -1.36 19.88 25.91
N ILE A 114 -0.67 20.85 25.31
CA ILE A 114 -1.24 21.82 24.37
C ILE A 114 -1.74 21.07 23.11
N THR A 115 -0.94 20.15 22.59
CA THR A 115 -1.28 19.37 21.39
C THR A 115 -2.53 18.53 21.60
N TYR A 116 -2.62 17.77 22.69
CA TYR A 116 -3.81 16.95 22.97
C TYR A 116 -5.05 17.81 23.25
N THR A 117 -4.89 18.95 23.92
CA THR A 117 -5.99 19.92 24.09
C THR A 117 -6.45 20.45 22.72
N GLY A 118 -5.51 20.77 21.83
CA GLY A 118 -5.80 21.16 20.45
C GLY A 118 -6.58 20.11 19.68
N TYR A 119 -6.19 18.84 19.78
CA TYR A 119 -6.94 17.73 19.16
C TYR A 119 -8.33 17.55 19.75
N ALA A 120 -8.50 17.70 21.05
CA ALA A 120 -9.83 17.65 21.67
C ALA A 120 -10.75 18.77 21.17
N VAL A 121 -10.25 20.00 21.06
CA VAL A 121 -10.99 21.15 20.52
C VAL A 121 -11.32 20.93 19.02
N LEU A 122 -10.37 20.41 18.25
CA LEU A 122 -10.58 20.10 16.83
C LEU A 122 -11.66 19.03 16.64
N LEU A 123 -11.61 17.95 17.43
CA LEU A 123 -12.61 16.89 17.41
C LEU A 123 -14.00 17.44 17.78
N LEU A 124 -14.08 18.26 18.83
CA LEU A 124 -15.32 18.92 19.24
C LEU A 124 -15.87 19.81 18.11
N GLY A 125 -15.01 20.61 17.47
CA GLY A 125 -15.39 21.45 16.34
C GLY A 125 -15.89 20.63 15.15
N LEU A 126 -15.26 19.48 14.86
CA LEU A 126 -15.71 18.57 13.83
C LEU A 126 -17.09 17.99 14.13
N VAL A 127 -17.31 17.52 15.37
CA VAL A 127 -18.62 17.00 15.80
C VAL A 127 -19.69 18.09 15.70
N LEU A 128 -19.40 19.31 16.14
CA LEU A 128 -20.33 20.44 16.02
C LEU A 128 -20.67 20.75 14.55
N CYS A 129 -19.73 20.64 13.63
CA CYS A 129 -20.00 20.78 12.18
C CYS A 129 -21.01 19.75 11.64
N PHE A 130 -21.04 18.53 12.20
CA PHE A 130 -22.04 17.52 11.81
C PHE A 130 -23.40 17.72 12.49
N VAL A 131 -23.43 18.28 13.69
CA VAL A 131 -24.67 18.48 14.48
C VAL A 131 -25.37 19.79 14.12
N ASP A 132 -24.63 20.84 13.79
CA ASP A 132 -25.22 22.14 13.48
C ASP A 132 -25.95 22.12 12.13
N ARG A 133 -27.27 22.34 12.18
CA ARG A 133 -28.15 22.40 11.00
C ARG A 133 -27.81 23.54 10.03
N ARG A 134 -27.04 24.54 10.44
CA ARG A 134 -26.60 25.69 9.63
C ARG A 134 -25.21 25.47 9.03
N SER A 135 -24.54 24.37 9.38
CA SER A 135 -23.23 24.08 8.85
C SER A 135 -23.25 23.88 7.32
N ARG A 136 -22.16 24.24 6.67
CA ARG A 136 -21.99 24.01 5.22
C ARG A 136 -22.17 22.54 4.85
N PHE A 137 -21.78 21.63 5.71
CA PHE A 137 -21.94 20.18 5.51
C PHE A 137 -23.43 19.78 5.38
N MET A 138 -24.26 20.26 6.33
CA MET A 138 -25.69 19.97 6.28
C MET A 138 -26.42 20.66 5.12
N LEU A 139 -25.98 21.87 4.76
CA LEU A 139 -26.51 22.58 3.58
C LEU A 139 -26.12 21.84 2.28
N LEU A 140 -24.87 21.37 2.18
CA LEU A 140 -24.42 20.59 1.01
C LEU A 140 -25.13 19.23 0.92
N SER A 141 -25.30 18.54 2.05
CA SER A 141 -26.00 17.25 2.11
C SER A 141 -27.48 17.38 1.68
N ARG A 142 -28.14 18.49 2.03
CA ARG A 142 -29.51 18.78 1.54
C ARG A 142 -29.52 19.05 0.06
N ARG A 143 -28.62 19.87 -0.48
CA ARG A 143 -28.51 20.15 -1.93
C ARG A 143 -28.14 18.88 -2.72
N LEU A 144 -27.29 18.00 -2.18
CA LEU A 144 -26.97 16.71 -2.82
C LEU A 144 -28.19 15.77 -2.87
N LYS A 145 -29.09 15.80 -1.86
CA LYS A 145 -30.34 15.04 -1.92
C LYS A 145 -31.28 15.55 -3.00
N GLU A 146 -31.36 16.86 -3.20
CA GLU A 146 -32.16 17.49 -4.26
C GLU A 146 -31.56 17.22 -5.65
N LEU A 147 -30.23 17.27 -5.79
CA LEU A 147 -29.53 16.97 -7.03
C LEU A 147 -29.57 15.48 -7.42
N ARG A 148 -29.69 14.56 -6.49
CA ARG A 148 -29.85 13.13 -6.78
C ARG A 148 -31.09 12.82 -7.60
N CYS A 149 -32.19 13.51 -7.37
CA CYS A 149 -33.39 13.37 -8.21
C CYS A 149 -33.22 13.96 -9.61
N SER A 150 -32.56 15.13 -9.74
CA SER A 150 -32.26 15.75 -11.05
C SER A 150 -31.20 15.00 -11.85
N PHE A 151 -30.20 14.43 -11.19
CA PHE A 151 -29.14 13.67 -11.85
C PHE A 151 -29.67 12.37 -12.48
N PHE A 152 -30.64 11.72 -11.84
CA PHE A 152 -31.27 10.51 -12.38
C PHE A 152 -32.08 10.82 -13.65
N LEU A 153 -32.71 11.99 -13.72
CA LEU A 153 -33.43 12.46 -14.94
C LEU A 153 -32.45 12.88 -16.05
N MET A 154 -31.31 13.49 -15.71
CA MET A 154 -30.27 13.89 -16.66
C MET A 154 -29.49 12.69 -17.22
N LEU A 155 -29.30 11.63 -16.44
CA LEU A 155 -28.68 10.39 -16.90
C LEU A 155 -29.52 9.67 -17.95
N LEU A 156 -30.86 9.81 -17.90
CA LEU A 156 -31.77 9.22 -18.87
C LEU A 156 -31.71 9.92 -20.24
N THR A 157 -31.28 11.18 -20.30
CA THR A 157 -31.17 11.97 -21.55
C THR A 157 -29.77 11.97 -22.16
N LEU A 158 -28.73 11.51 -21.43
CA LEU A 158 -27.31 11.51 -21.86
C LEU A 158 -26.87 10.18 -22.50
N SER A 159 -27.75 9.21 -22.64
CA SER A 159 -27.45 7.90 -23.23
C SER A 159 -27.26 7.88 -24.75
N SER A 160 -27.20 9.06 -25.40
CA SER A 160 -27.07 9.17 -26.88
C SER A 160 -25.74 9.77 -27.37
N LEU A 161 -24.74 9.94 -26.52
CA LEU A 161 -23.39 10.32 -26.96
C LEU A 161 -22.47 9.09 -26.96
N THR A 162 -22.61 8.26 -27.99
CA THR A 162 -21.66 7.20 -28.32
C THR A 162 -20.34 7.83 -28.78
N VAL A 163 -19.33 7.79 -27.89
CA VAL A 163 -17.95 7.98 -28.29
C VAL A 163 -17.55 6.75 -29.12
N HIS A 164 -17.10 6.97 -30.34
CA HIS A 164 -16.53 5.92 -31.21
C HIS A 164 -15.25 5.38 -30.59
N ALA A 165 -15.38 4.36 -29.74
CA ALA A 165 -14.30 3.40 -29.52
C ALA A 165 -14.32 2.40 -30.67
N GLY A 166 -13.16 2.06 -31.25
CA GLY A 166 -13.10 1.19 -32.42
C GLY A 166 -13.86 -0.11 -32.22
N GLU A 167 -14.44 -0.66 -33.28
CA GLU A 167 -15.33 -1.85 -33.27
C GLU A 167 -14.75 -3.02 -32.47
N THR A 168 -13.43 -3.22 -32.49
CA THR A 168 -12.73 -4.31 -31.80
C THR A 168 -12.81 -4.20 -30.26
N SER A 169 -12.76 -3.00 -29.70
CA SER A 169 -12.80 -2.79 -28.24
C SER A 169 -14.23 -2.96 -27.66
N VAL A 170 -15.24 -2.62 -28.45
CA VAL A 170 -16.66 -2.82 -28.08
C VAL A 170 -16.99 -4.32 -28.06
N GLN A 171 -16.57 -5.06 -29.09
CA GLN A 171 -16.78 -6.50 -29.17
C GLN A 171 -16.09 -7.27 -28.05
N ALA A 172 -14.81 -6.92 -27.75
CA ALA A 172 -14.06 -7.54 -26.66
C ALA A 172 -14.74 -7.29 -25.30
N ARG A 173 -15.20 -6.07 -25.05
CA ARG A 173 -15.92 -5.70 -23.84
C ARG A 173 -17.25 -6.43 -23.71
N GLU A 174 -18.05 -6.48 -24.77
CA GLU A 174 -19.33 -7.19 -24.78
C GLU A 174 -19.15 -8.69 -24.55
N ALA A 175 -18.11 -9.29 -25.11
CA ALA A 175 -17.80 -10.69 -24.88
C ALA A 175 -17.48 -10.97 -23.40
N VAL A 176 -16.62 -10.13 -22.77
CA VAL A 176 -16.29 -10.28 -21.34
C VAL A 176 -17.51 -10.05 -20.44
N LEU A 177 -18.38 -9.10 -20.78
CA LEU A 177 -19.61 -8.82 -20.00
C LEU A 177 -20.70 -9.86 -20.26
N LYS A 178 -20.63 -10.64 -21.33
CA LYS A 178 -21.55 -11.74 -21.60
C LYS A 178 -21.14 -13.02 -20.87
N ASP A 179 -19.84 -13.28 -20.81
CA ASP A 179 -19.26 -14.47 -20.16
C ASP A 179 -18.84 -14.13 -18.70
N VAL A 180 -19.79 -13.58 -17.93
CA VAL A 180 -19.53 -13.19 -16.52
C VAL A 180 -19.37 -14.43 -15.66
N ILE A 181 -18.23 -14.52 -14.99
CA ILE A 181 -17.96 -15.58 -14.01
C ILE A 181 -18.94 -15.45 -12.83
N ASP A 182 -19.49 -16.58 -12.37
CA ASP A 182 -20.37 -16.60 -11.22
C ASP A 182 -19.75 -15.93 -9.98
N SER A 183 -20.50 -15.06 -9.34
CA SER A 183 -20.03 -14.28 -8.19
C SER A 183 -19.66 -15.16 -6.99
N GLY A 184 -20.38 -16.28 -6.81
CA GLY A 184 -20.09 -17.24 -5.75
C GLY A 184 -18.76 -18.00 -6.02
N HIS A 185 -18.48 -18.33 -7.29
CA HIS A 185 -17.21 -18.91 -7.69
C HIS A 185 -16.06 -17.91 -7.48
N ALA A 186 -16.23 -16.68 -7.92
CA ALA A 186 -15.24 -15.62 -7.74
C ALA A 186 -14.95 -15.34 -6.25
N ALA A 187 -15.98 -15.37 -5.41
CA ALA A 187 -15.79 -15.19 -3.96
C ALA A 187 -15.01 -16.34 -3.31
N ARG A 188 -15.17 -17.60 -3.77
CA ARG A 188 -14.37 -18.73 -3.29
C ARG A 188 -12.90 -18.57 -3.69
N PHE A 189 -12.63 -18.14 -4.91
CA PHE A 189 -11.28 -17.81 -5.35
C PHE A 189 -10.69 -16.65 -4.56
N GLY A 190 -11.47 -15.60 -4.33
CA GLY A 190 -11.11 -14.44 -3.52
C GLY A 190 -10.73 -14.77 -2.07
N ALA A 191 -11.21 -15.91 -1.53
CA ALA A 191 -10.88 -16.37 -0.18
C ALA A 191 -9.53 -17.11 -0.09
N LEU A 192 -8.91 -17.48 -1.21
CA LEU A 192 -7.62 -18.16 -1.20
C LEU A 192 -6.53 -17.26 -0.59
N PRO A 193 -5.60 -17.84 0.18
CA PRO A 193 -4.45 -17.09 0.67
C PRO A 193 -3.43 -16.83 -0.45
N LEU A 194 -2.90 -15.62 -0.50
CA LEU A 194 -1.88 -15.17 -1.43
C LEU A 194 -0.79 -14.43 -0.68
N GLN A 195 0.47 -14.65 -1.01
CA GLN A 195 1.57 -13.87 -0.44
C GLN A 195 1.86 -12.63 -1.30
N SER A 196 1.78 -11.46 -0.68
CA SER A 196 2.16 -10.19 -1.34
C SER A 196 3.67 -10.11 -1.57
N GLY A 197 4.13 -9.25 -2.48
CA GLY A 197 5.55 -9.00 -2.71
C GLY A 197 6.33 -8.47 -1.50
N ARG A 198 5.65 -8.16 -0.38
CA ARG A 198 6.26 -7.80 0.91
C ARG A 198 6.26 -8.96 1.92
N GLY A 199 5.97 -10.18 1.47
CA GLY A 199 5.94 -11.38 2.31
C GLY A 199 4.68 -11.55 3.18
N ARG A 200 3.72 -10.61 3.16
CA ARG A 200 2.46 -10.73 3.93
C ARG A 200 1.49 -11.67 3.22
N VAL A 201 0.88 -12.58 3.97
CA VAL A 201 -0.24 -13.39 3.48
C VAL A 201 -1.53 -12.61 3.63
N LEU A 202 -2.31 -12.53 2.56
CA LEU A 202 -3.59 -11.83 2.49
C LEU A 202 -4.55 -12.62 1.58
N PRO A 203 -5.86 -12.44 1.69
CA PRO A 203 -6.80 -13.09 0.76
C PRO A 203 -6.69 -12.47 -0.63
N VAL A 204 -6.89 -13.30 -1.67
CA VAL A 204 -6.92 -12.86 -3.07
C VAL A 204 -7.90 -11.70 -3.29
N ASN A 205 -9.03 -11.66 -2.58
CA ASN A 205 -9.99 -10.54 -2.63
C ASN A 205 -9.35 -9.18 -2.32
N THR A 206 -8.45 -9.12 -1.32
CA THR A 206 -7.71 -7.88 -1.01
C THR A 206 -6.81 -7.49 -2.17
N PHE A 207 -6.08 -8.45 -2.73
CA PHE A 207 -5.21 -8.26 -3.87
C PHE A 207 -6.00 -7.81 -5.12
N SER A 208 -7.12 -8.48 -5.46
CA SER A 208 -7.95 -8.13 -6.61
C SER A 208 -8.51 -6.70 -6.52
N SER A 209 -8.94 -6.29 -5.30
CA SER A 209 -9.40 -4.93 -5.05
C SER A 209 -8.29 -3.88 -5.18
N GLU A 210 -7.08 -4.17 -4.68
CA GLU A 210 -5.93 -3.28 -4.83
C GLU A 210 -5.51 -3.13 -6.29
N VAL A 211 -5.45 -4.23 -7.04
CA VAL A 211 -5.11 -4.23 -8.46
C VAL A 211 -6.14 -3.45 -9.27
N LEU A 212 -7.43 -3.72 -9.10
CA LEU A 212 -8.48 -3.02 -9.83
C LEU A 212 -8.46 -1.51 -9.54
N ARG A 213 -8.33 -1.12 -8.29
CA ARG A 213 -8.19 0.30 -7.91
C ARG A 213 -6.93 0.93 -8.48
N LYS A 214 -5.83 0.21 -8.56
CA LYS A 214 -4.58 0.73 -9.12
C LYS A 214 -4.69 0.93 -10.63
N LEU A 215 -5.29 0.00 -11.35
CA LEU A 215 -5.44 0.04 -12.81
C LEU A 215 -6.61 0.94 -13.25
N HIS A 216 -7.79 0.77 -12.66
CA HIS A 216 -9.05 1.35 -13.13
C HIS A 216 -9.55 2.54 -12.30
N LYS A 217 -8.97 2.77 -11.10
CA LYS A 217 -9.39 3.83 -10.15
C LYS A 217 -10.82 3.67 -9.61
N SER A 218 -11.38 2.47 -9.68
CA SER A 218 -12.70 2.11 -9.15
C SER A 218 -12.64 0.75 -8.43
N ASP A 219 -13.64 0.45 -7.61
CA ASP A 219 -13.78 -0.84 -6.92
C ASP A 219 -14.54 -1.89 -7.74
N SER A 220 -15.05 -1.50 -8.92
CA SER A 220 -15.76 -2.36 -9.84
C SER A 220 -15.48 -1.96 -11.29
N PHE A 221 -15.60 -2.91 -12.20
CA PHE A 221 -15.58 -2.68 -13.64
C PHE A 221 -16.93 -3.07 -14.24
N TYR A 222 -17.73 -2.07 -14.63
CA TYR A 222 -19.15 -2.28 -15.00
C TYR A 222 -19.90 -3.08 -13.92
N SER A 223 -20.42 -4.28 -14.28
CA SER A 223 -21.13 -5.18 -13.38
C SER A 223 -20.21 -6.15 -12.61
N LEU A 224 -18.92 -6.19 -12.95
CA LEU A 224 -17.95 -7.09 -12.33
C LEU A 224 -17.42 -6.51 -11.02
N ASN A 225 -17.43 -7.30 -9.95
CA ASN A 225 -16.66 -6.99 -8.75
C ASN A 225 -15.18 -7.29 -8.97
N SER A 226 -14.33 -6.93 -8.00
CA SER A 226 -12.86 -7.07 -8.13
C SER A 226 -12.40 -8.53 -8.35
N ASP A 227 -13.07 -9.50 -7.74
CA ASP A 227 -12.72 -10.92 -7.88
C ASP A 227 -13.14 -11.47 -9.24
N GLN A 228 -14.34 -11.09 -9.71
CA GLN A 228 -14.80 -11.42 -11.06
C GLN A 228 -13.92 -10.77 -12.13
N PHE A 229 -13.50 -9.51 -11.91
CA PHE A 229 -12.55 -8.82 -12.78
C PHE A 229 -11.23 -9.60 -12.87
N LEU A 230 -10.61 -9.91 -11.73
CA LEU A 230 -9.33 -10.62 -11.69
C LEU A 230 -9.42 -11.97 -12.38
N LEU A 231 -10.42 -12.78 -12.07
CA LEU A 231 -10.64 -14.08 -12.73
C LEU A 231 -10.87 -13.93 -14.23
N SER A 232 -11.66 -12.96 -14.65
CA SER A 232 -11.91 -12.70 -16.08
C SER A 232 -10.63 -12.32 -16.83
N VAL A 233 -9.73 -11.53 -16.20
CA VAL A 233 -8.40 -11.22 -16.79
C VAL A 233 -7.58 -12.48 -16.95
N LEU A 234 -7.56 -13.37 -15.96
CA LEU A 234 -6.76 -14.59 -15.96
C LEU A 234 -7.28 -15.64 -16.94
N THR A 235 -8.59 -15.72 -17.13
CA THR A 235 -9.23 -16.72 -18.03
C THR A 235 -9.35 -16.24 -19.47
N MET A 236 -9.44 -14.91 -19.68
CA MET A 236 -9.58 -14.32 -21.02
C MET A 236 -8.53 -13.21 -21.27
N PRO A 237 -7.22 -13.49 -21.07
CA PRO A 237 -6.19 -12.45 -21.11
C PRO A 237 -6.15 -11.70 -22.45
N GLU A 238 -6.31 -12.39 -23.57
CA GLU A 238 -6.27 -11.78 -24.90
C GLU A 238 -7.36 -10.73 -25.11
N ARG A 239 -8.59 -10.98 -24.62
CA ARG A 239 -9.69 -10.00 -24.72
C ARG A 239 -9.41 -8.75 -23.93
N TRP A 240 -8.83 -8.90 -22.74
CA TRP A 240 -8.52 -7.77 -21.85
C TRP A 240 -7.42 -6.86 -22.37
N THR A 241 -6.55 -7.33 -23.28
CA THR A 241 -5.53 -6.46 -23.92
C THR A 241 -6.13 -5.35 -24.77
N TYR A 242 -7.35 -5.54 -25.30
CA TYR A 242 -8.04 -4.59 -26.18
C TYR A 242 -9.11 -3.76 -25.47
N ILE A 243 -9.44 -4.06 -24.21
CA ILE A 243 -10.45 -3.33 -23.46
C ILE A 243 -9.84 -2.09 -22.83
N PRO A 244 -10.39 -0.86 -23.06
CA PRO A 244 -9.92 0.34 -22.43
C PRO A 244 -10.40 0.42 -20.97
N PHE A 245 -9.54 0.03 -20.02
CA PHE A 245 -9.85 0.06 -18.59
C PHE A 245 -8.71 0.63 -17.74
N ILE A 246 -7.50 0.76 -18.29
CA ILE A 246 -6.33 1.28 -17.57
C ILE A 246 -6.43 2.80 -17.54
N ALA A 247 -6.51 3.36 -16.34
CA ALA A 247 -6.64 4.81 -16.15
C ALA A 247 -5.36 5.54 -16.54
N VAL A 248 -5.46 6.49 -17.47
CA VAL A 248 -4.35 7.34 -17.91
C VAL A 248 -4.20 8.51 -16.94
N PRO A 249 -3.06 8.66 -16.23
CA PRO A 249 -2.84 9.78 -15.33
C PRO A 249 -2.49 11.07 -16.11
N GLY A 250 -3.38 12.06 -16.01
CA GLY A 250 -3.14 13.38 -16.59
C GLY A 250 -3.44 13.52 -18.09
N LYS A 251 -3.97 14.68 -18.44
CA LYS A 251 -4.32 15.00 -19.83
C LYS A 251 -3.06 15.18 -20.71
N GLU A 252 -2.00 15.76 -20.17
CA GLU A 252 -0.74 16.01 -20.89
C GLU A 252 -0.13 14.70 -21.42
N LEU A 253 -0.16 13.63 -20.64
CA LEU A 253 0.33 12.30 -21.03
C LEU A 253 -0.57 11.68 -22.10
N SER A 254 -1.87 11.78 -21.96
CA SER A 254 -2.85 11.32 -22.95
C SER A 254 -2.66 12.01 -24.29
N ASP A 255 -2.52 13.35 -24.30
CA ASP A 255 -2.32 14.14 -25.50
C ASP A 255 -0.97 13.83 -26.17
N PHE A 256 0.10 13.66 -25.36
CA PHE A 256 1.46 13.41 -25.89
C PHE A 256 1.56 12.06 -26.64
N TYR A 257 0.96 10.99 -26.07
CA TYR A 257 0.99 9.65 -26.67
C TYR A 257 -0.24 9.34 -27.54
N GLN A 258 -1.12 10.31 -27.74
CA GLN A 258 -2.38 10.16 -28.50
C GLN A 258 -3.24 9.01 -27.94
N LEU A 259 -3.24 8.84 -26.63
CA LEU A 259 -4.07 7.85 -25.95
C LEU A 259 -5.49 8.37 -25.77
N PRO A 260 -6.50 7.47 -25.70
CA PRO A 260 -7.84 7.85 -25.33
C PRO A 260 -7.86 8.59 -23.98
N SER A 261 -8.63 9.67 -23.88
CA SER A 261 -8.69 10.46 -22.66
C SER A 261 -9.42 9.68 -21.54
N GLY A 262 -8.76 9.56 -20.40
CA GLY A 262 -9.28 8.91 -19.20
C GLY A 262 -8.88 7.45 -19.03
N GLN A 263 -9.11 6.61 -20.02
CA GLN A 263 -8.80 5.18 -19.98
C GLN A 263 -8.29 4.70 -21.33
N CYS A 264 -7.29 3.81 -21.32
CA CYS A 264 -6.76 3.18 -22.52
C CYS A 264 -6.74 1.65 -22.39
N ALA A 265 -6.62 0.98 -23.53
CA ALA A 265 -6.35 -0.45 -23.58
C ALA A 265 -4.83 -0.70 -23.43
N TYR A 266 -4.47 -1.93 -23.06
CA TYR A 266 -3.07 -2.32 -22.97
C TYR A 266 -2.35 -2.22 -24.33
N MET A 267 -3.03 -2.57 -25.42
CA MET A 267 -2.45 -2.48 -26.77
C MET A 267 -2.23 -1.04 -27.25
N ASP A 268 -2.90 -0.04 -26.68
CA ASP A 268 -2.74 1.36 -27.08
C ASP A 268 -1.34 1.93 -26.78
N VAL A 269 -0.61 1.30 -25.83
CA VAL A 269 0.75 1.74 -25.48
C VAL A 269 1.84 1.12 -26.36
N PHE A 270 1.47 0.29 -27.34
CA PHE A 270 2.39 -0.24 -28.34
C PHE A 270 2.12 0.40 -29.71
N ASP A 271 3.16 0.48 -30.52
CA ASP A 271 3.04 0.93 -31.92
C ASP A 271 2.66 -0.23 -32.84
N ALA A 272 2.51 0.06 -34.14
CA ALA A 272 2.16 -0.95 -35.13
C ALA A 272 3.24 -2.05 -35.31
N ASP A 273 4.47 -1.76 -34.92
CA ASP A 273 5.60 -2.70 -34.98
C ASP A 273 5.76 -3.48 -33.65
N GLY A 274 4.90 -3.24 -32.67
CA GLY A 274 4.93 -3.88 -31.35
C GLY A 274 5.92 -3.28 -30.35
N ASN A 275 6.52 -2.10 -30.65
CA ASN A 275 7.43 -1.46 -29.72
C ASN A 275 6.67 -0.67 -28.65
N TYR A 276 7.22 -0.63 -27.44
CA TYR A 276 6.64 0.09 -26.30
C TYR A 276 6.85 1.61 -26.45
N LYS A 277 5.78 2.34 -26.71
CA LYS A 277 5.82 3.80 -26.99
C LYS A 277 6.43 4.63 -25.87
N LEU A 278 6.31 4.18 -24.61
CA LEU A 278 6.72 4.95 -23.43
C LEU A 278 8.22 4.88 -23.16
N GLN A 279 8.94 3.87 -23.67
CA GLN A 279 10.29 3.51 -23.28
C GLN A 279 11.26 4.69 -23.26
N LYS A 280 11.36 5.42 -24.38
CA LYS A 280 12.34 6.53 -24.52
C LYS A 280 12.17 7.61 -23.45
N LYS A 281 10.92 8.01 -23.18
CA LYS A 281 10.63 9.05 -22.18
C LYS A 281 10.75 8.52 -20.75
N LEU A 282 10.52 7.23 -20.52
CA LEU A 282 10.78 6.59 -19.25
C LEU A 282 12.26 6.58 -18.89
N GLU A 283 13.13 6.23 -19.83
CA GLU A 283 14.59 6.27 -19.63
C GLU A 283 15.04 7.70 -19.24
N GLU A 284 14.54 8.74 -19.93
CA GLU A 284 14.78 10.14 -19.59
C GLU A 284 14.27 10.48 -18.17
N ALA A 285 13.08 10.02 -17.80
CA ALA A 285 12.46 10.30 -16.50
C ALA A 285 13.18 9.57 -15.34
N TYR A 286 13.59 8.32 -15.55
CA TYR A 286 14.36 7.56 -14.55
C TYR A 286 15.78 8.10 -14.39
N GLY A 287 16.40 8.64 -15.44
CA GLY A 287 17.70 9.30 -15.38
C GLY A 287 17.73 10.59 -14.55
N LYS A 288 16.56 11.20 -14.28
CA LYS A 288 16.45 12.40 -13.43
C LYS A 288 16.42 12.04 -11.96
N MET A 289 17.07 12.84 -11.12
CA MET A 289 16.91 12.74 -9.66
C MET A 289 15.43 12.93 -9.28
N PRO A 290 14.89 12.21 -8.28
CA PRO A 290 13.46 12.26 -7.90
C PRO A 290 12.92 13.67 -7.66
N ALA A 291 13.75 14.57 -7.09
CA ALA A 291 13.38 15.97 -6.84
C ALA A 291 13.30 16.82 -8.12
N ALA A 292 14.00 16.42 -9.20
CA ALA A 292 14.02 17.12 -10.48
C ALA A 292 12.95 16.61 -11.48
N ARG A 293 12.20 15.56 -11.13
CA ARG A 293 11.14 15.02 -11.96
C ARG A 293 9.95 15.97 -12.05
N THR A 294 9.56 16.30 -13.27
CA THR A 294 8.36 17.09 -13.54
C THR A 294 7.09 16.32 -13.19
N ARG A 295 5.93 16.99 -13.26
CA ARG A 295 4.64 16.31 -13.10
C ARG A 295 4.44 15.25 -14.20
N PHE A 296 4.79 15.58 -15.44
CA PHE A 296 4.75 14.64 -16.56
C PHE A 296 5.60 13.40 -16.30
N ASP A 297 6.85 13.55 -15.83
CA ASP A 297 7.73 12.43 -15.51
C ASP A 297 7.12 11.51 -14.42
N LYS A 298 6.51 12.09 -13.40
CA LYS A 298 5.85 11.34 -12.30
C LYS A 298 4.60 10.61 -12.79
N ASP A 299 3.79 11.25 -13.60
CA ASP A 299 2.59 10.66 -14.19
C ASP A 299 2.97 9.53 -15.16
N LEU A 300 4.03 9.71 -15.95
CA LEU A 300 4.57 8.70 -16.86
C LEU A 300 5.08 7.44 -16.11
N ILE A 301 5.88 7.63 -15.07
CA ILE A 301 6.39 6.52 -14.23
C ILE A 301 5.22 5.76 -13.59
N LYS A 302 4.22 6.47 -13.08
CA LYS A 302 3.04 5.87 -12.49
C LYS A 302 2.19 5.09 -13.52
N PHE A 303 2.12 5.60 -14.74
CA PHE A 303 1.41 4.92 -15.81
C PHE A 303 2.14 3.66 -16.26
N ASP A 304 3.47 3.73 -16.42
CA ASP A 304 4.30 2.56 -16.69
C ASP A 304 4.14 1.47 -15.60
N GLU A 305 4.11 1.85 -14.34
CA GLU A 305 3.84 0.92 -13.24
C GLU A 305 2.47 0.21 -13.38
N GLN A 306 1.43 0.92 -13.83
CA GLN A 306 0.12 0.32 -14.11
C GLN A 306 0.20 -0.68 -15.27
N ILE A 307 0.85 -0.32 -16.36
CA ILE A 307 1.05 -1.19 -17.53
C ILE A 307 1.83 -2.46 -17.14
N ASN A 308 2.90 -2.31 -16.35
CA ASN A 308 3.71 -3.42 -15.87
C ASN A 308 2.94 -4.37 -14.95
N ILE A 309 2.09 -3.84 -14.05
CA ILE A 309 1.22 -4.68 -13.21
C ILE A 309 0.27 -5.50 -14.08
N PHE A 310 -0.34 -4.89 -15.08
CA PHE A 310 -1.23 -5.63 -15.96
C PHE A 310 -0.47 -6.66 -16.81
N HIS A 311 0.71 -6.33 -17.32
CA HIS A 311 1.58 -7.27 -18.02
C HIS A 311 1.95 -8.49 -17.16
N GLN A 312 2.31 -8.25 -15.90
CA GLN A 312 2.62 -9.34 -14.96
C GLN A 312 1.38 -10.20 -14.64
N LEU A 313 0.17 -9.60 -14.59
CA LEU A 313 -1.08 -10.35 -14.45
C LEU A 313 -1.32 -11.28 -15.64
N LEU A 314 -1.15 -10.78 -16.88
CA LEU A 314 -1.30 -11.58 -18.08
C LEU A 314 -0.36 -12.79 -18.11
N ASN A 315 0.82 -12.66 -17.47
CA ASN A 315 1.84 -13.71 -17.36
C ASN A 315 1.75 -14.52 -16.06
N TRP A 316 0.72 -14.34 -15.24
CA TRP A 316 0.52 -15.04 -13.97
C TRP A 316 1.64 -14.84 -12.92
N GLN A 317 2.42 -13.76 -13.00
CA GLN A 317 3.59 -13.50 -12.17
C GLN A 317 3.28 -12.83 -10.81
N LEU A 318 2.04 -12.41 -10.58
CA LEU A 318 1.65 -11.71 -9.34
C LEU A 318 0.86 -12.59 -8.35
N LEU A 319 0.49 -13.79 -8.76
CA LEU A 319 -0.37 -14.69 -7.98
C LEU A 319 0.48 -15.69 -7.20
N ASN A 320 1.16 -15.23 -6.16
CA ASN A 320 1.99 -16.07 -5.29
C ASN A 320 1.09 -16.94 -4.40
N LEU A 321 0.54 -18.00 -4.98
CA LEU A 321 -0.42 -18.93 -4.37
C LEU A 321 0.23 -20.21 -3.84
N PHE A 322 1.45 -20.53 -4.26
CA PHE A 322 2.09 -21.81 -4.02
C PHE A 322 3.27 -21.68 -3.05
N PRO A 323 3.10 -22.06 -1.77
CA PRO A 323 4.20 -22.14 -0.82
C PRO A 323 5.15 -23.27 -1.23
N LYS A 324 6.45 -23.05 -1.10
CA LYS A 324 7.45 -24.10 -1.22
C LYS A 324 7.70 -24.70 0.16
N GLU A 325 7.60 -26.02 0.24
CA GLU A 325 7.97 -26.77 1.46
C GLU A 325 9.50 -26.63 1.68
N ASP A 326 9.91 -26.49 2.93
CA ASP A 326 11.32 -26.35 3.34
C ASP A 326 12.06 -25.09 2.82
N ASP A 327 11.36 -24.04 2.40
CA ASP A 327 12.00 -22.77 2.11
C ASP A 327 12.25 -21.98 3.41
N PRO A 328 13.52 -21.71 3.79
CA PRO A 328 13.86 -20.95 4.98
C PRO A 328 13.28 -19.52 4.98
N GLN A 329 12.99 -18.98 3.81
CA GLN A 329 12.41 -17.64 3.64
C GLN A 329 10.87 -17.65 3.56
N HIS A 330 10.25 -18.82 3.57
CA HIS A 330 8.80 -18.99 3.42
C HIS A 330 8.22 -18.24 2.21
N THR A 331 8.94 -18.26 1.09
CA THR A 331 8.53 -17.58 -0.15
C THR A 331 7.48 -18.40 -0.86
N TRP A 332 6.43 -17.73 -1.33
CA TRP A 332 5.42 -18.32 -2.19
C TRP A 332 5.68 -17.94 -3.64
N TYR A 333 5.35 -18.82 -4.54
CA TYR A 333 5.61 -18.66 -5.96
C TYR A 333 4.32 -18.47 -6.74
N ALA A 334 4.43 -17.70 -7.82
CA ALA A 334 3.38 -17.56 -8.81
C ALA A 334 3.55 -18.60 -9.93
N PRO A 335 2.46 -18.98 -10.64
CA PRO A 335 2.56 -19.91 -11.76
C PRO A 335 3.42 -19.40 -12.92
N GLY A 336 3.53 -18.10 -13.10
CA GLY A 336 4.35 -17.47 -14.12
C GLY A 336 5.82 -17.25 -13.73
N ASP A 337 6.21 -17.65 -12.51
CA ASP A 337 7.59 -17.57 -12.06
C ASP A 337 8.45 -18.71 -12.61
N ASP A 338 9.77 -18.60 -12.42
CA ASP A 338 10.68 -19.72 -12.64
C ASP A 338 10.49 -20.77 -11.55
N LEU A 339 9.84 -21.86 -11.89
CA LEU A 339 9.56 -22.99 -11.01
C LEU A 339 10.73 -23.99 -10.92
N SER A 340 11.92 -23.65 -11.38
CA SER A 340 13.13 -24.50 -11.30
C SER A 340 13.53 -24.83 -9.85
N ALA A 341 13.10 -24.01 -8.90
CA ALA A 341 13.27 -24.24 -7.46
C ALA A 341 12.40 -25.37 -6.89
N PHE A 342 11.37 -25.80 -7.62
CA PHE A 342 10.51 -26.92 -7.26
C PHE A 342 11.05 -28.24 -7.79
N SER A 343 10.67 -29.35 -7.15
CA SER A 343 10.91 -30.67 -7.73
C SER A 343 10.15 -30.78 -9.07
N GLY A 344 10.63 -31.62 -9.99
CA GLY A 344 9.95 -31.79 -11.28
C GLY A 344 8.49 -32.26 -11.18
N LYS A 345 8.11 -32.92 -10.08
CA LYS A 345 6.71 -33.33 -9.81
C LYS A 345 5.88 -32.15 -9.35
N ASP A 346 6.41 -31.31 -8.48
CA ASP A 346 5.70 -30.17 -7.90
C ASP A 346 5.53 -29.06 -8.96
N SER A 347 6.55 -28.81 -9.77
CA SER A 347 6.46 -27.90 -10.92
C SER A 347 5.38 -28.33 -11.92
N MET A 348 5.32 -29.63 -12.24
CA MET A 348 4.25 -30.18 -13.09
C MET A 348 2.88 -30.09 -12.44
N PHE A 349 2.80 -30.26 -11.12
CA PHE A 349 1.54 -30.13 -10.36
C PHE A 349 1.01 -28.71 -10.43
N VAL A 350 1.85 -27.70 -10.13
CA VAL A 350 1.49 -26.28 -10.21
C VAL A 350 0.97 -25.91 -11.60
N SER A 351 1.67 -26.33 -12.66
CA SER A 351 1.28 -26.02 -14.04
C SER A 351 -0.05 -26.70 -14.42
N ARG A 352 -0.26 -27.95 -14.00
CA ARG A 352 -1.49 -28.70 -14.32
C ARG A 352 -2.70 -28.18 -13.54
N VAL A 353 -2.55 -27.87 -12.27
CA VAL A 353 -3.64 -27.31 -11.46
C VAL A 353 -4.13 -26.01 -12.08
N LEU A 354 -3.21 -25.19 -12.57
CA LEU A 354 -3.57 -23.92 -13.21
C LEU A 354 -4.29 -24.11 -14.55
N ALA A 355 -3.75 -24.97 -15.43
CA ALA A 355 -4.39 -25.27 -16.71
C ALA A 355 -5.80 -25.84 -16.52
N TRP A 356 -5.95 -26.81 -15.60
CA TRP A 356 -7.24 -27.38 -15.25
C TRP A 356 -8.20 -26.33 -14.68
N TYR A 357 -7.73 -25.45 -13.78
CA TYR A 357 -8.56 -24.40 -13.20
C TYR A 357 -9.07 -23.42 -14.27
N VAL A 358 -8.23 -23.02 -15.22
CA VAL A 358 -8.64 -22.15 -16.33
C VAL A 358 -9.67 -22.84 -17.21
N GLU A 359 -9.48 -24.12 -17.54
CA GLU A 359 -10.45 -24.92 -18.32
C GLU A 359 -11.81 -25.06 -17.61
N GLU A 360 -11.81 -25.24 -16.29
CA GLU A 360 -13.04 -25.42 -15.50
C GLU A 360 -13.86 -24.12 -15.37
N VAL A 361 -13.19 -22.97 -15.47
CA VAL A 361 -13.82 -21.64 -15.29
C VAL A 361 -14.32 -21.07 -16.62
N GLN A 362 -13.80 -21.51 -17.76
CA GLN A 362 -14.27 -21.15 -19.10
C GLN A 362 -15.54 -21.92 -19.48
#